data_a7f670e998b847c8e5ee9e3d3b41fded
#
_entry.id   a7f670e998b847c8e5ee9e3d3b41fded
#
_cell.length_a   1.000
_cell.length_b   1.000
_cell.length_c   1.000
_cell.angle_alpha   90.00
_cell.angle_beta   90.00
_cell.angle_gamma   90.00
#
_symmetry.space_group_name_H-M   'P 1'
#
loop_
_entity.id
_entity.type
_entity.pdbx_description
1 polymer ?
#
loop_
_entity_poly.entity_id
_entity_poly.type
_entity_poly.pdbx_seq_one_letter_code
_entity_poly.pdbx_strand_id
1 'polypeptide(L)' 'MAGLSEARISEWLPIANAPPNENLEICVMDYDGIVQALRYPCHKIEAEWLDASNKERVDIQPTHWRRWAETT' A
#
# COMPACT_ATOMS: atom_id res chain seq x y z
N MET A 1 -21.74 -0.01 9.79
CA MET A 1 -20.90 -0.75 10.70
C MET A 1 -19.58 -0.03 10.87
N ALA A 2 -19.47 0.62 11.97
CA ALA A 2 -18.27 1.40 12.24
C ALA A 2 -17.05 0.52 12.35
N GLY A 3 -17.21 -0.70 12.82
CA GLY A 3 -16.09 -1.59 12.99
C GLY A 3 -15.32 -1.91 11.73
N LEU A 4 -16.00 -1.78 10.58
CA LEU A 4 -15.32 -2.08 9.33
C LEU A 4 -14.20 -1.09 9.03
N SER A 5 -14.42 0.18 9.34
CA SER A 5 -13.39 1.17 9.11
C SER A 5 -12.19 0.92 10.00
N GLU A 6 -12.43 0.54 11.23
CA GLU A 6 -11.34 0.28 12.14
C GLU A 6 -10.54 -0.93 11.72
N ALA A 7 -11.22 -1.97 11.25
CA ALA A 7 -10.52 -3.14 10.77
C ALA A 7 -9.63 -2.79 9.60
N ARG A 8 -10.10 -1.92 8.73
CA ARG A 8 -9.32 -1.51 7.60
C ARG A 8 -8.04 -0.82 8.01
N ILE A 9 -8.13 0.08 8.98
CA ILE A 9 -6.97 0.80 9.46
C ILE A 9 -5.96 -0.15 10.08
N SER A 10 -6.45 -1.13 10.83
CA SER A 10 -5.56 -2.05 11.49
C SER A 10 -4.92 -3.05 10.54
N GLU A 11 -5.36 -3.10 9.30
CA GLU A 11 -4.75 -3.99 8.32
C GLU A 11 -3.48 -3.42 7.68
N TRP A 12 -3.21 -2.14 7.87
CA TRP A 12 -1.99 -1.56 7.33
C TRP A 12 -0.79 -2.09 8.09
N LEU A 13 0.21 -2.53 7.35
CA LEU A 13 1.43 -3.11 7.91
C LEU A 13 2.61 -2.21 7.62
N PRO A 14 3.65 -2.27 8.45
CA PRO A 14 4.83 -1.43 8.22
C PRO A 14 5.49 -1.76 6.89
N ILE A 15 5.95 -0.73 6.21
CA ILE A 15 6.49 -0.91 4.86
C ILE A 15 7.73 -1.80 4.84
N ALA A 16 8.44 -1.90 5.96
CA ALA A 16 9.63 -2.72 6.01
C ALA A 16 9.34 -4.19 5.80
N ASN A 17 8.10 -4.62 6.03
CA ASN A 17 7.73 -6.02 5.89
C ASN A 17 7.08 -6.34 4.56
N ALA A 18 7.08 -5.41 3.62
CA ALA A 18 6.37 -5.61 2.36
C ALA A 18 7.03 -6.72 1.55
N PRO A 19 6.24 -7.71 1.08
CA PRO A 19 6.79 -8.77 0.25
C PRO A 19 7.03 -8.27 -1.18
N PRO A 20 8.02 -8.83 -1.86
CA PRO A 20 8.28 -8.44 -3.24
C PRO A 20 7.35 -9.16 -4.21
N ASN A 21 7.17 -8.58 -5.38
CA ASN A 21 6.52 -9.24 -6.52
C ASN A 21 5.07 -9.62 -6.28
N GLU A 22 4.38 -8.85 -5.45
CA GLU A 22 2.96 -9.07 -5.22
C GLU A 22 2.22 -7.75 -5.42
N ASN A 23 0.95 -7.85 -5.74
CA ASN A 23 0.11 -6.67 -5.87
C ASN A 23 -0.20 -6.13 -4.49
N LEU A 24 0.33 -4.96 -4.20
CA LEU A 24 0.20 -4.36 -2.88
C LEU A 24 -0.42 -2.99 -3.01
N GLU A 25 -1.22 -2.63 -2.03
CA GLU A 25 -1.68 -1.27 -1.83
C GLU A 25 -0.69 -0.60 -0.89
N ILE A 26 -0.17 0.56 -1.29
CA ILE A 26 0.78 1.27 -0.46
C ILE A 26 0.24 2.65 -0.15
N CYS A 27 0.66 3.17 0.98
CA CYS A 27 0.17 4.48 1.43
C CYS A 27 1.25 5.22 2.19
N VAL A 28 1.03 6.52 2.29
CA VAL A 28 1.78 7.37 3.19
C VAL A 28 0.84 7.73 4.33
N MET A 29 1.22 7.39 5.54
CA MET A 29 0.44 7.67 6.72
C MET A 29 1.25 8.62 7.59
N ASP A 30 0.72 9.81 7.84
CA ASP A 30 1.43 10.73 8.69
C ASP A 30 1.06 10.48 10.15
N TYR A 31 1.72 11.19 11.06
CA TYR A 31 1.48 10.92 12.47
C TYR A 31 0.17 11.49 12.96
N ASP A 32 -0.53 12.23 12.13
CA ASP A 32 -1.90 12.63 12.44
C ASP A 32 -2.91 11.53 12.10
N GLY A 33 -2.44 10.44 11.50
CA GLY A 33 -3.31 9.34 11.14
C GLY A 33 -3.98 9.51 9.79
N ILE A 34 -3.59 10.49 9.01
CA ILE A 34 -4.16 10.68 7.68
C ILE A 34 -3.46 9.75 6.73
N VAL A 35 -4.25 8.98 6.00
CA VAL A 35 -3.74 7.96 5.08
C VAL A 35 -3.99 8.42 3.65
N GLN A 36 -2.91 8.46 2.87
CA GLN A 36 -3.00 8.74 1.44
C GLN A 36 -2.51 7.52 0.70
N ALA A 37 -3.45 6.74 0.19
CA ALA A 37 -3.15 5.49 -0.49
C ALA A 37 -3.22 5.68 -1.99
N LEU A 38 -2.36 4.98 -2.70
CA LEU A 38 -2.42 4.94 -4.15
C LEU A 38 -3.62 4.10 -4.59
N ARG A 39 -4.17 4.46 -5.74
CA ARG A 39 -5.40 3.83 -6.22
C ARG A 39 -5.13 2.71 -7.21
N TYR A 40 -3.90 2.24 -7.28
CA TYR A 40 -3.54 1.15 -8.17
C TYR A 40 -2.53 0.27 -7.45
N PRO A 41 -2.46 -1.01 -7.81
CA PRO A 41 -1.52 -1.90 -7.14
C PRO A 41 -0.10 -1.60 -7.56
N CYS A 42 0.83 -1.83 -6.63
CA CYS A 42 2.23 -1.63 -6.86
C CYS A 42 3.00 -2.89 -6.48
N HIS A 43 4.16 -3.05 -7.11
CA HIS A 43 5.06 -4.14 -6.79
C HIS A 43 6.32 -3.58 -6.17
N LYS A 44 6.84 -4.28 -5.17
CA LYS A 44 8.13 -3.94 -4.59
C LYS A 44 9.20 -4.72 -5.31
N ILE A 45 10.15 -4.01 -5.92
CA ILE A 45 11.28 -4.61 -6.59
C ILE A 45 12.52 -4.02 -5.95
N GLU A 46 13.22 -4.82 -5.15
CA GLU A 46 14.37 -4.37 -4.39
C GLU A 46 13.95 -3.20 -3.50
N ALA A 47 14.50 -2.03 -3.70
CA ALA A 47 14.15 -0.88 -2.88
C ALA A 47 13.21 0.08 -3.58
N GLU A 48 12.62 -0.33 -4.69
CA GLU A 48 11.80 0.57 -5.49
C GLU A 48 10.38 0.05 -5.59
N TRP A 49 9.47 0.97 -5.90
CA TRP A 49 8.07 0.67 -6.09
C TRP A 49 7.70 0.91 -7.53
N LEU A 50 7.04 -0.06 -8.14
CA LEU A 50 6.62 0.03 -9.53
C LEU A 50 5.12 -0.14 -9.62
N ASP A 51 4.50 0.60 -10.54
CA ASP A 51 3.10 0.39 -10.87
C ASP A 51 2.95 -1.00 -11.46
N ALA A 52 2.07 -1.80 -10.89
CA ALA A 52 1.95 -3.21 -11.29
C ALA A 52 1.45 -3.35 -12.72
N SER A 53 0.73 -2.37 -13.25
CA SER A 53 0.14 -2.50 -14.57
C SER A 53 1.11 -2.15 -15.69
N ASN A 54 1.97 -1.16 -15.50
CA ASN A 54 2.85 -0.73 -16.58
C ASN A 54 4.33 -0.80 -16.21
N LYS A 55 4.64 -1.21 -14.99
CA LYS A 55 6.02 -1.38 -14.50
C LYS A 55 6.80 -0.07 -14.44
N GLU A 56 6.10 1.05 -14.43
CA GLU A 56 6.78 2.33 -14.29
C GLU A 56 7.05 2.60 -12.83
N ARG A 57 8.18 3.23 -12.59
CA ARG A 57 8.59 3.56 -11.24
C ARG A 57 7.64 4.58 -10.63
N VAL A 58 7.26 4.34 -9.38
CA VAL A 58 6.41 5.24 -8.64
C VAL A 58 7.29 6.02 -7.68
N ASP A 59 7.26 7.34 -7.80
CA ASP A 59 8.12 8.19 -6.99
C ASP A 59 7.41 8.53 -5.69
N ILE A 60 7.43 7.58 -4.77
CA ILE A 60 6.73 7.71 -3.50
C ILE A 60 7.56 7.03 -2.42
N GLN A 61 7.45 7.52 -1.20
CA GLN A 61 8.09 6.89 -0.05
C GLN A 61 6.99 6.40 0.89
N PRO A 62 6.47 5.21 0.64
CA PRO A 62 5.34 4.72 1.43
C PRO A 62 5.78 4.36 2.84
N THR A 63 4.86 4.46 3.77
CA THR A 63 5.10 4.09 5.15
C THR A 63 4.47 2.77 5.50
N HIS A 64 3.40 2.37 4.79
CA HIS A 64 2.65 1.17 5.10
C HIS A 64 2.16 0.53 3.83
N TRP A 65 1.78 -0.74 3.94
CA TRP A 65 1.28 -1.52 2.82
C TRP A 65 0.22 -2.48 3.32
N ARG A 66 -0.54 -3.01 2.37
CA ARG A 66 -1.42 -4.15 2.60
C ARG A 66 -1.68 -4.79 1.25
N ARG A 67 -2.26 -6.00 1.28
CA ARG A 67 -2.51 -6.67 0.03
C ARG A 67 -3.57 -5.94 -0.76
N TRP A 68 -3.35 -5.86 -2.05
CA TRP A 68 -4.31 -5.22 -2.94
C TRP A 68 -5.56 -6.06 -2.99
N ALA A 69 -6.70 -5.48 -2.66
CA ALA A 69 -7.97 -6.17 -2.70
C ALA A 69 -8.65 -5.82 -4.01
N GLU A 70 -8.75 -6.81 -4.88
CA GLU A 70 -9.46 -6.61 -6.13
C GLU A 70 -10.93 -6.76 -5.88
N THR A 71 -11.65 -5.68 -6.05
CA THR A 71 -13.09 -5.74 -5.93
C THR A 71 -13.67 -5.78 -7.32
N THR A 72 -14.59 -6.64 -7.48
CA THR A 72 -15.26 -6.78 -8.76
C THR A 72 -16.62 -6.14 -8.75
#